data_670879d5baddfbed51852be116412a56
#
_entry.id   670879d5baddfbed51852be116412a56
#
_cell.length_a   1.000
_cell.length_b   1.000
_cell.length_c   1.000
_cell.angle_alpha   90.00
_cell.angle_beta   90.00
_cell.angle_gamma   90.00
#
_symmetry.space_group_name_H-M   'P 1'
#
loop_
_entity.id
_entity.type
_entity.pdbx_description
1 polymer ?
#
loop_
_entity_poly.entity_id
_entity_poly.type
_entity_poly.pdbx_seq_one_letter_code
_entity_poly.pdbx_strand_id
1 'polypeptide(L)'
;MAIPDLIVDRIATPGVMAAKLLLPWGSATDGVGQRGAHQLLAATLSRGCGPFDHRQLADLVEGRGAGLRSDANEDGLLISLRCTTEDAQELMPLLDWMVTAPHLATEQLELERSLSLQALQRQREDPFHLAIDQWRQLVYGSTGYGHDPLGVSDDLQQLDNSVLQALARQLTTGRSVLAISGTWPSSLNDTLLKRTGEGWQDTTDAPPPPPMHWTPNGDGDLVMQSIDTEQVVLMLGQPCCAYGHPDDLALRLLQCHLGSGMSSLLFRRLREDHGVAYDVGAHHPARAGAAPFVLHASSSAERAELTLSLLHQSWHELS
;
A
#
# COMPACT_ATOMS: atom_id res chain seq x y z
N MET A 1 -12.77 -15.25 -20.13
CA MET A 1 -12.96 -15.23 -18.66
C MET A 1 -11.63 -14.94 -18.03
N ALA A 2 -11.48 -13.76 -17.42
CA ALA A 2 -10.23 -13.37 -16.77
C ALA A 2 -10.12 -14.07 -15.42
N ILE A 3 -9.55 -15.25 -15.44
CA ILE A 3 -9.05 -15.89 -14.21
C ILE A 3 -7.72 -15.23 -13.86
N PRO A 4 -7.40 -14.96 -12.59
CA PRO A 4 -6.09 -14.47 -12.21
C PRO A 4 -4.96 -15.29 -12.83
N ASP A 5 -3.92 -14.61 -13.33
CA ASP A 5 -2.69 -15.28 -13.76
C ASP A 5 -2.12 -16.07 -12.57
N LEU A 6 -1.73 -17.31 -12.81
CA LEU A 6 -1.25 -18.21 -11.77
C LEU A 6 0.27 -18.30 -11.77
N ILE A 7 0.90 -17.92 -10.66
CA ILE A 7 2.32 -18.10 -10.38
C ILE A 7 2.47 -19.18 -9.30
N VAL A 8 3.23 -20.23 -9.59
CA VAL A 8 3.41 -21.35 -8.68
C VAL A 8 4.87 -21.55 -8.38
N ASP A 9 5.25 -21.51 -7.11
CA ASP A 9 6.60 -21.80 -6.64
C ASP A 9 6.55 -22.90 -5.56
N ARG A 10 6.90 -24.13 -5.98
CA ARG A 10 6.98 -25.29 -5.08
C ARG A 10 8.30 -25.29 -4.32
N ILE A 11 8.27 -24.75 -3.12
CA ILE A 11 9.41 -24.79 -2.21
C ILE A 11 9.22 -25.96 -1.24
N ALA A 12 10.29 -26.67 -0.96
CA ALA A 12 10.30 -27.77 0.03
C ALA A 12 10.21 -27.23 1.47
N THR A 13 9.18 -26.41 1.75
CA THR A 13 8.88 -25.90 3.10
C THR A 13 7.90 -26.87 3.74
N PRO A 14 8.31 -27.67 4.75
CA PRO A 14 7.44 -28.69 5.31
C PRO A 14 6.19 -28.10 5.94
N GLY A 15 5.03 -28.58 5.48
CA GLY A 15 3.75 -28.36 6.15
C GLY A 15 3.16 -26.96 6.03
N VAL A 16 3.70 -26.07 5.21
CA VAL A 16 3.20 -24.68 5.07
C VAL A 16 2.93 -24.31 3.62
N MET A 17 1.81 -23.65 3.38
CA MET A 17 1.43 -23.00 2.13
C MET A 17 1.16 -21.52 2.34
N ALA A 18 1.59 -20.69 1.42
CA ALA A 18 1.23 -19.28 1.33
C ALA A 18 0.64 -18.99 -0.05
N ALA A 19 -0.43 -18.22 -0.08
CA ALA A 19 -1.05 -17.73 -1.31
C ALA A 19 -1.30 -16.23 -1.21
N LYS A 20 -1.10 -15.51 -2.33
CA LYS A 20 -1.35 -14.09 -2.46
C LYS A 20 -2.14 -13.81 -3.72
N LEU A 21 -3.28 -13.17 -3.58
CA LEU A 21 -4.09 -12.68 -4.69
C LEU A 21 -3.90 -11.17 -4.78
N LEU A 22 -3.25 -10.72 -5.86
CA LEU A 22 -3.07 -9.32 -6.18
C LEU A 22 -4.13 -8.87 -7.19
N LEU A 23 -4.85 -7.82 -6.85
CA LEU A 23 -5.87 -7.17 -7.66
C LEU A 23 -5.36 -5.77 -8.04
N PRO A 24 -5.45 -5.34 -9.32
CA PRO A 24 -4.82 -4.11 -9.80
C PRO A 24 -5.67 -2.85 -9.48
N TRP A 25 -6.32 -2.81 -8.35
CA TRP A 25 -7.17 -1.72 -7.90
C TRP A 25 -6.74 -1.27 -6.51
N GLY A 26 -6.25 -0.05 -6.39
CA GLY A 26 -5.74 0.50 -5.15
C GLY A 26 -6.18 1.94 -4.91
N SER A 27 -5.76 2.53 -3.81
CA SER A 27 -6.21 3.85 -3.37
C SER A 27 -5.88 4.98 -4.35
N ALA A 28 -4.89 4.80 -5.22
CA ALA A 28 -4.60 5.78 -6.27
C ALA A 28 -5.73 5.95 -7.29
N THR A 29 -6.68 5.01 -7.34
CA THR A 29 -7.89 5.13 -8.17
C THR A 29 -9.08 5.73 -7.41
N ASP A 30 -8.94 6.03 -6.12
CA ASP A 30 -9.96 6.71 -5.33
C ASP A 30 -10.15 8.16 -5.83
N GLY A 31 -11.37 8.51 -6.15
CA GLY A 31 -11.73 9.88 -6.51
C GLY A 31 -11.79 10.81 -5.29
N VAL A 32 -11.81 12.13 -5.55
CA VAL A 32 -12.11 13.12 -4.51
C VAL A 32 -13.50 12.83 -3.92
N GLY A 33 -13.60 12.80 -2.59
CA GLY A 33 -14.79 12.37 -1.86
C GLY A 33 -14.86 10.87 -1.58
N GLN A 34 -13.89 10.09 -2.09
CA GLN A 34 -13.83 8.63 -1.89
C GLN A 34 -12.44 8.15 -1.46
N ARG A 35 -11.52 9.05 -1.11
CA ARG A 35 -10.15 8.70 -0.73
C ARG A 35 -10.13 7.83 0.52
N GLY A 36 -9.55 6.64 0.41
CA GLY A 36 -9.55 5.57 1.42
C GLY A 36 -10.60 4.48 1.17
N ALA A 37 -11.39 4.58 0.09
CA ALA A 37 -12.44 3.61 -0.19
C ALA A 37 -11.88 2.21 -0.48
N HIS A 38 -10.75 2.08 -1.20
CA HIS A 38 -10.13 0.78 -1.44
C HIS A 38 -9.55 0.17 -0.16
N GLN A 39 -8.98 0.97 0.74
CA GLN A 39 -8.49 0.47 2.02
C GLN A 39 -9.64 0.03 2.93
N LEU A 40 -10.73 0.81 2.98
CA LEU A 40 -11.92 0.45 3.74
C LEU A 40 -12.59 -0.81 3.17
N LEU A 41 -12.64 -0.94 1.83
CA LEU A 41 -13.09 -2.16 1.16
C LEU A 41 -12.22 -3.34 1.56
N ALA A 42 -10.89 -3.23 1.44
CA ALA A 42 -9.95 -4.29 1.80
C ALA A 42 -10.17 -4.77 3.24
N ALA A 43 -10.26 -3.85 4.20
CA ALA A 43 -10.55 -4.18 5.60
C ALA A 43 -11.88 -4.93 5.75
N THR A 44 -12.93 -4.50 5.05
CA THR A 44 -14.26 -5.10 5.12
C THR A 44 -14.35 -6.47 4.43
N LEU A 45 -13.52 -6.74 3.40
CA LEU A 45 -13.49 -8.06 2.73
C LEU A 45 -13.16 -9.20 3.70
N SER A 46 -12.39 -8.95 4.74
CA SER A 46 -12.06 -9.93 5.77
C SER A 46 -13.17 -10.16 6.81
N ARG A 47 -14.31 -9.48 6.67
CA ARG A 47 -15.44 -9.51 7.62
C ARG A 47 -16.62 -10.37 7.19
N GLY A 48 -16.39 -11.32 6.29
CA GLY A 48 -17.39 -12.31 5.82
C GLY A 48 -17.44 -12.41 4.31
N CYS A 49 -17.50 -13.63 3.79
CA CYS A 49 -17.55 -13.92 2.36
C CYS A 49 -18.15 -15.29 2.08
N GLY A 50 -18.76 -15.44 0.90
CA GLY A 50 -19.39 -16.70 0.49
C GLY A 50 -20.36 -17.22 1.55
N PRO A 51 -20.21 -18.47 2.05
CA PRO A 51 -21.10 -19.03 3.04
C PRO A 51 -20.82 -18.59 4.48
N PHE A 52 -19.72 -17.83 4.75
CA PHE A 52 -19.25 -17.54 6.09
C PHE A 52 -19.51 -16.08 6.48
N ASP A 53 -20.22 -15.86 7.58
CA ASP A 53 -20.28 -14.56 8.23
C ASP A 53 -18.94 -14.23 8.91
N HIS A 54 -18.82 -13.04 9.51
CA HIS A 54 -17.56 -12.58 10.11
C HIS A 54 -17.05 -13.48 11.25
N ARG A 55 -17.96 -14.09 12.05
CA ARG A 55 -17.57 -14.98 13.16
C ARG A 55 -17.17 -16.34 12.63
N GLN A 56 -17.95 -16.90 11.73
CA GLN A 56 -17.66 -18.19 11.10
C GLN A 56 -16.33 -18.14 10.32
N LEU A 57 -16.06 -17.03 9.63
CA LEU A 57 -14.79 -16.81 8.93
C LEU A 57 -13.60 -16.72 9.90
N ALA A 58 -13.75 -15.96 10.98
CA ALA A 58 -12.72 -15.86 12.02
C ALA A 58 -12.48 -17.22 12.70
N ASP A 59 -13.53 -17.92 13.12
CA ASP A 59 -13.43 -19.24 13.73
C ASP A 59 -12.76 -20.27 12.80
N LEU A 60 -13.09 -20.23 11.49
CA LEU A 60 -12.49 -21.11 10.49
C LEU A 60 -10.99 -20.85 10.34
N VAL A 61 -10.58 -19.60 10.23
CA VAL A 61 -9.18 -19.21 9.97
C VAL A 61 -8.34 -19.32 11.25
N GLU A 62 -8.78 -18.70 12.34
CA GLU A 62 -8.04 -18.67 13.61
C GLU A 62 -8.03 -20.04 14.29
N GLY A 63 -9.14 -20.78 14.24
CA GLY A 63 -9.23 -22.13 14.80
C GLY A 63 -8.26 -23.13 14.16
N ARG A 64 -7.75 -22.84 12.95
CA ARG A 64 -6.71 -23.62 12.25
C ARG A 64 -5.31 -23.02 12.38
N GLY A 65 -5.14 -21.94 13.13
CA GLY A 65 -3.88 -21.20 13.20
C GLY A 65 -3.44 -20.63 11.87
N ALA A 66 -4.36 -20.43 10.93
CA ALA A 66 -4.11 -19.82 9.64
C ALA A 66 -4.10 -18.29 9.74
N GLY A 67 -3.49 -17.62 8.78
CA GLY A 67 -3.52 -16.18 8.64
C GLY A 67 -4.20 -15.78 7.33
N LEU A 68 -5.24 -14.95 7.42
CA LEU A 68 -5.94 -14.35 6.28
C LEU A 68 -5.94 -12.83 6.47
N ARG A 69 -5.47 -12.10 5.47
CA ARG A 69 -5.40 -10.63 5.49
C ARG A 69 -5.79 -10.06 4.15
N SER A 70 -6.38 -8.88 4.18
CA SER A 70 -6.66 -8.07 3.00
C SER A 70 -6.24 -6.64 3.28
N ASP A 71 -5.38 -6.09 2.43
CA ASP A 71 -4.84 -4.74 2.55
C ASP A 71 -4.83 -4.08 1.16
N ALA A 72 -5.04 -2.77 1.11
CA ALA A 72 -4.84 -1.99 -0.11
C ALA A 72 -3.64 -1.06 0.05
N ASN A 73 -2.87 -0.92 -1.02
CA ASN A 73 -1.90 0.15 -1.18
C ASN A 73 -2.33 1.07 -2.33
N GLU A 74 -1.47 1.95 -2.76
CA GLU A 74 -1.80 2.90 -3.81
C GLU A 74 -2.15 2.20 -5.14
N ASP A 75 -1.43 1.13 -5.51
CA ASP A 75 -1.51 0.50 -6.84
C ASP A 75 -2.34 -0.79 -6.87
N GLY A 76 -2.70 -1.35 -5.72
CA GLY A 76 -3.42 -2.61 -5.71
C GLY A 76 -4.00 -3.00 -4.36
N LEU A 77 -4.88 -3.99 -4.39
CA LEU A 77 -5.42 -4.68 -3.23
C LEU A 77 -4.83 -6.09 -3.18
N LEU A 78 -4.32 -6.47 -2.03
CA LEU A 78 -3.66 -7.74 -1.80
C LEU A 78 -4.41 -8.55 -0.76
N ILE A 79 -4.86 -9.75 -1.14
CA ILE A 79 -5.39 -10.74 -0.20
C ILE A 79 -4.31 -11.81 0.02
N SER A 80 -3.97 -12.08 1.27
CA SER A 80 -2.90 -13.00 1.66
C SER A 80 -3.45 -14.10 2.56
N LEU A 81 -3.18 -15.34 2.22
CA LEU A 81 -3.49 -16.53 3.01
C LEU A 81 -2.19 -17.26 3.35
N ARG A 82 -2.04 -17.67 4.60
CA ARG A 82 -1.02 -18.60 5.06
C ARG A 82 -1.67 -19.67 5.93
N CYS A 83 -1.45 -20.93 5.59
CA CYS A 83 -2.04 -22.05 6.31
C CYS A 83 -1.12 -23.29 6.26
N THR A 84 -1.54 -24.35 6.96
CA THR A 84 -0.92 -25.67 6.81
C THR A 84 -1.24 -26.27 5.43
N THR A 85 -0.42 -27.22 5.01
CA THR A 85 -0.68 -27.99 3.77
C THR A 85 -2.03 -28.70 3.81
N GLU A 86 -2.44 -29.19 4.98
CA GLU A 86 -3.66 -29.96 5.18
C GLU A 86 -4.90 -29.07 5.05
N ASP A 87 -4.85 -27.85 5.57
CA ASP A 87 -5.96 -26.88 5.55
C ASP A 87 -6.10 -26.15 4.20
N ALA A 88 -5.10 -26.23 3.34
CA ALA A 88 -5.04 -25.50 2.09
C ALA A 88 -6.27 -25.71 1.19
N GLN A 89 -6.78 -26.95 1.13
CA GLN A 89 -7.93 -27.26 0.28
C GLN A 89 -9.22 -26.59 0.75
N GLU A 90 -9.39 -26.41 2.05
CA GLU A 90 -10.58 -25.78 2.63
C GLU A 90 -10.47 -24.26 2.63
N LEU A 91 -9.27 -23.71 2.85
CA LEU A 91 -9.07 -22.27 3.02
C LEU A 91 -8.83 -21.51 1.70
N MET A 92 -8.30 -22.17 0.65
CA MET A 92 -8.06 -21.52 -0.64
C MET A 92 -9.30 -20.89 -1.30
N PRO A 93 -10.52 -21.47 -1.21
CA PRO A 93 -11.72 -20.86 -1.74
C PRO A 93 -12.04 -19.48 -1.13
N LEU A 94 -11.54 -19.19 0.09
CA LEU A 94 -11.75 -17.88 0.72
C LEU A 94 -11.21 -16.74 -0.13
N LEU A 95 -10.05 -16.91 -0.79
CA LEU A 95 -9.48 -15.87 -1.66
C LEU A 95 -10.42 -15.49 -2.80
N ASP A 96 -11.13 -16.46 -3.35
CA ASP A 96 -12.11 -16.25 -4.41
C ASP A 96 -13.39 -15.60 -3.88
N TRP A 97 -13.94 -16.15 -2.79
CA TRP A 97 -15.19 -15.64 -2.19
C TRP A 97 -15.04 -14.22 -1.63
N MET A 98 -13.87 -13.85 -1.10
CA MET A 98 -13.62 -12.48 -0.65
C MET A 98 -13.77 -11.46 -1.78
N VAL A 99 -13.49 -11.85 -3.03
CA VAL A 99 -13.61 -10.97 -4.19
C VAL A 99 -14.96 -11.09 -4.89
N THR A 100 -15.43 -12.34 -5.09
CA THR A 100 -16.64 -12.60 -5.90
C THR A 100 -17.94 -12.57 -5.12
N ALA A 101 -17.89 -12.83 -3.81
CA ALA A 101 -19.05 -12.90 -2.92
C ALA A 101 -18.78 -12.30 -1.53
N PRO A 102 -18.23 -11.05 -1.42
CA PRO A 102 -18.05 -10.41 -0.13
C PRO A 102 -19.39 -10.03 0.48
N HIS A 103 -19.54 -10.14 1.80
CA HIS A 103 -20.80 -9.79 2.48
C HIS A 103 -21.00 -8.28 2.59
N LEU A 104 -19.96 -7.50 2.84
CA LEU A 104 -20.00 -6.04 3.00
C LEU A 104 -21.14 -5.59 3.94
N ALA A 105 -21.31 -6.29 5.06
CA ALA A 105 -22.36 -5.99 6.02
C ALA A 105 -22.16 -4.59 6.62
N THR A 106 -23.23 -3.80 6.70
CA THR A 106 -23.17 -2.39 7.16
C THR A 106 -22.54 -2.26 8.54
N GLU A 107 -22.86 -3.15 9.47
CA GLU A 107 -22.29 -3.16 10.82
C GLU A 107 -20.76 -3.34 10.79
N GLN A 108 -20.24 -4.20 9.91
CA GLN A 108 -18.80 -4.44 9.76
C GLN A 108 -18.12 -3.28 9.06
N LEU A 109 -18.78 -2.67 8.10
CA LEU A 109 -18.32 -1.44 7.46
C LEU A 109 -18.13 -0.30 8.47
N GLU A 110 -19.13 -0.07 9.34
CA GLU A 110 -19.06 0.97 10.36
C GLU A 110 -17.93 0.71 11.38
N LEU A 111 -17.72 -0.56 11.74
CA LEU A 111 -16.59 -0.95 12.59
C LEU A 111 -15.25 -0.62 11.94
N GLU A 112 -15.04 -1.04 10.68
CA GLU A 112 -13.78 -0.79 9.96
C GLU A 112 -13.56 0.69 9.68
N ARG A 113 -14.63 1.45 9.38
CA ARG A 113 -14.57 2.91 9.27
C ARG A 113 -14.08 3.56 10.56
N SER A 114 -14.65 3.15 11.70
CA SER A 114 -14.23 3.67 13.01
C SER A 114 -12.77 3.37 13.30
N LEU A 115 -12.29 2.16 12.98
CA LEU A 115 -10.89 1.77 13.13
C LEU A 115 -9.96 2.57 12.20
N SER A 116 -10.37 2.80 10.96
CA SER A 116 -9.61 3.61 9.99
C SER A 116 -9.50 5.07 10.44
N LEU A 117 -10.59 5.66 10.92
CA LEU A 117 -10.58 7.03 11.47
C LEU A 117 -9.68 7.15 12.71
N GLN A 118 -9.68 6.16 13.59
CA GLN A 118 -8.77 6.13 14.75
C GLN A 118 -7.31 5.96 14.31
N ALA A 119 -7.03 5.18 13.26
CA ALA A 119 -5.69 5.04 12.71
C ALA A 119 -5.20 6.35 12.10
N LEU A 120 -6.03 7.06 11.32
CA LEU A 120 -5.72 8.39 10.79
C LEU A 120 -5.46 9.41 11.90
N GLN A 121 -6.25 9.36 12.97
CA GLN A 121 -6.02 10.27 14.12
C GLN A 121 -4.64 10.03 14.75
N ARG A 122 -4.24 8.77 14.91
CA ARG A 122 -2.90 8.43 15.43
C ARG A 122 -1.77 8.84 14.49
N GLN A 123 -1.96 8.69 13.17
CA GLN A 123 -0.97 9.17 12.19
C GLN A 123 -0.75 10.68 12.26
N ARG A 124 -1.79 11.47 12.55
CA ARG A 124 -1.68 12.93 12.70
C ARG A 124 -0.88 13.38 13.92
N GLU A 125 -0.60 12.49 14.87
CA GLU A 125 0.28 12.74 16.01
C GLU A 125 1.77 12.59 15.64
N ASP A 126 2.08 12.00 14.49
CA ASP A 126 3.45 11.81 14.02
C ASP A 126 3.83 12.90 13.00
N PRO A 127 4.81 13.77 13.33
CA PRO A 127 5.27 14.82 12.44
C PRO A 127 5.76 14.31 11.07
N PHE A 128 6.31 13.10 11.02
CA PHE A 128 6.76 12.48 9.77
C PHE A 128 5.59 12.20 8.83
N HIS A 129 4.50 11.61 9.35
CA HIS A 129 3.30 11.36 8.56
C HIS A 129 2.66 12.65 8.03
N LEU A 130 2.62 13.69 8.85
CA LEU A 130 2.14 14.99 8.40
C LEU A 130 3.00 15.58 7.27
N ALA A 131 4.32 15.48 7.39
CA ALA A 131 5.24 16.00 6.39
C ALA A 131 5.12 15.23 5.06
N ILE A 132 5.05 13.90 5.09
CA ILE A 132 4.91 13.10 3.86
C ILE A 132 3.57 13.32 3.19
N ASP A 133 2.50 13.54 3.94
CA ASP A 133 1.18 13.85 3.37
C ASP A 133 1.16 15.22 2.71
N GLN A 134 1.79 16.23 3.32
CA GLN A 134 1.94 17.54 2.71
C GLN A 134 2.79 17.46 1.43
N TRP A 135 3.88 16.70 1.46
CA TRP A 135 4.73 16.50 0.30
C TRP A 135 3.97 15.79 -0.84
N ARG A 136 3.20 14.73 -0.53
CA ARG A 136 2.35 14.03 -1.52
C ARG A 136 1.35 14.99 -2.16
N GLN A 137 0.66 15.77 -1.34
CA GLN A 137 -0.35 16.72 -1.82
C GLN A 137 0.26 17.81 -2.69
N LEU A 138 1.44 18.33 -2.33
CA LEU A 138 2.17 19.31 -3.11
C LEU A 138 2.52 18.77 -4.51
N VAL A 139 2.99 17.53 -4.56
CA VAL A 139 3.57 16.92 -5.76
C VAL A 139 2.51 16.27 -6.66
N TYR A 140 1.57 15.55 -6.08
CA TYR A 140 0.58 14.76 -6.83
C TYR A 140 -0.83 15.37 -6.82
N GLY A 141 -1.05 16.43 -6.03
CA GLY A 141 -2.38 17.02 -5.86
C GLY A 141 -3.29 16.21 -4.95
N SER A 142 -4.59 16.26 -5.18
CA SER A 142 -5.61 15.65 -4.31
C SER A 142 -6.04 14.23 -4.72
N THR A 143 -5.48 13.68 -5.78
CA THR A 143 -5.83 12.36 -6.35
C THR A 143 -4.57 11.53 -6.61
N GLY A 144 -4.74 10.28 -7.01
CA GLY A 144 -3.62 9.39 -7.29
C GLY A 144 -2.76 9.16 -6.04
N TYR A 145 -1.46 9.44 -6.14
CA TYR A 145 -0.52 9.28 -5.02
C TYR A 145 -0.52 10.47 -4.04
N GLY A 146 -1.41 11.44 -4.23
CA GLY A 146 -1.48 12.66 -3.42
C GLY A 146 -2.14 12.51 -2.05
N HIS A 147 -2.64 11.33 -1.70
CA HIS A 147 -3.20 11.03 -0.38
C HIS A 147 -2.68 9.71 0.18
N ASP A 148 -2.79 9.53 1.49
CA ASP A 148 -2.48 8.25 2.13
C ASP A 148 -3.48 7.17 1.71
N PRO A 149 -3.06 5.92 1.49
CA PRO A 149 -3.98 4.81 1.22
C PRO A 149 -5.05 4.62 2.29
N LEU A 150 -4.74 4.92 3.54
CA LEU A 150 -5.71 4.88 4.63
C LEU A 150 -6.88 5.87 4.41
N GLY A 151 -6.64 6.94 3.62
CA GLY A 151 -7.66 7.85 3.15
C GLY A 151 -7.63 9.22 3.80
N VAL A 152 -8.75 9.93 3.63
CA VAL A 152 -9.00 11.26 4.21
C VAL A 152 -10.22 11.19 5.11
N SER A 153 -10.12 11.76 6.31
CA SER A 153 -11.17 11.62 7.34
C SER A 153 -12.56 12.05 6.86
N ASP A 154 -12.65 13.18 6.15
CA ASP A 154 -13.93 13.72 5.67
C ASP A 154 -14.54 12.82 4.60
N ASP A 155 -13.73 12.25 3.71
CA ASP A 155 -14.16 11.33 2.68
C ASP A 155 -14.64 10.02 3.32
N LEU A 156 -13.85 9.44 4.24
CA LEU A 156 -14.19 8.19 4.93
C LEU A 156 -15.51 8.28 5.71
N GLN A 157 -15.81 9.44 6.32
CA GLN A 157 -17.07 9.64 7.05
C GLN A 157 -18.30 9.58 6.12
N GLN A 158 -18.14 9.91 4.84
CA GLN A 158 -19.23 9.98 3.86
C GLN A 158 -19.37 8.74 3.00
N LEU A 159 -18.37 7.82 3.03
CA LEU A 159 -18.44 6.58 2.26
C LEU A 159 -19.61 5.72 2.73
N ASP A 160 -20.44 5.28 1.83
CA ASP A 160 -21.55 4.36 2.10
C ASP A 160 -21.30 2.96 1.49
N ASN A 161 -22.17 2.03 1.83
CA ASN A 161 -22.06 0.66 1.36
C ASN A 161 -22.21 0.53 -0.17
N SER A 162 -22.91 1.44 -0.84
CA SER A 162 -23.09 1.42 -2.29
C SER A 162 -21.78 1.67 -3.03
N VAL A 163 -20.93 2.55 -2.49
CA VAL A 163 -19.57 2.79 -3.03
C VAL A 163 -18.73 1.52 -2.92
N LEU A 164 -18.70 0.90 -1.74
CA LEU A 164 -17.93 -0.33 -1.53
C LEU A 164 -18.42 -1.48 -2.42
N GLN A 165 -19.74 -1.62 -2.60
CA GLN A 165 -20.32 -2.61 -3.50
C GLN A 165 -19.95 -2.37 -4.96
N ALA A 166 -19.86 -1.11 -5.39
CA ALA A 166 -19.41 -0.75 -6.74
C ALA A 166 -17.95 -1.12 -6.93
N LEU A 167 -17.08 -0.75 -5.98
CA LEU A 167 -15.66 -1.10 -5.99
C LEU A 167 -15.43 -2.62 -5.92
N ALA A 168 -16.18 -3.35 -5.07
CA ALA A 168 -16.09 -4.81 -4.99
C ALA A 168 -16.37 -5.49 -6.33
N ARG A 169 -17.38 -5.00 -7.08
CA ARG A 169 -17.64 -5.48 -8.44
C ARG A 169 -16.50 -5.18 -9.40
N GLN A 170 -15.82 -4.08 -9.20
CA GLN A 170 -14.66 -3.69 -10.00
C GLN A 170 -13.44 -4.59 -9.73
N LEU A 171 -13.28 -5.13 -8.52
CA LEU A 171 -12.18 -6.04 -8.19
C LEU A 171 -12.14 -7.29 -9.07
N THR A 172 -13.29 -7.72 -9.62
CA THR A 172 -13.36 -8.88 -10.52
C THR A 172 -12.94 -8.55 -11.95
N THR A 173 -12.59 -7.29 -12.23
CA THR A 173 -12.12 -6.81 -13.53
C THR A 173 -10.61 -6.60 -13.51
N GLY A 174 -10.01 -6.52 -14.67
CA GLY A 174 -8.59 -6.29 -14.81
C GLY A 174 -7.74 -7.55 -14.60
N ARG A 175 -6.46 -7.41 -14.89
CA ARG A 175 -5.49 -8.51 -14.84
C ARG A 175 -5.01 -8.71 -13.40
N SER A 176 -5.56 -9.70 -12.72
CA SER A 176 -5.15 -10.10 -11.36
C SER A 176 -4.13 -11.25 -11.39
N VAL A 177 -3.39 -11.41 -10.30
CA VAL A 177 -2.35 -12.45 -10.17
C VAL A 177 -2.56 -13.23 -8.87
N LEU A 178 -2.61 -14.55 -8.96
CA LEU A 178 -2.56 -15.46 -7.82
C LEU A 178 -1.18 -16.12 -7.75
N ALA A 179 -0.42 -15.82 -6.72
CA ALA A 179 0.85 -16.46 -6.43
C ALA A 179 0.70 -17.47 -5.29
N ILE A 180 1.22 -18.69 -5.47
CA ILE A 180 1.20 -19.75 -4.45
C ILE A 180 2.62 -20.27 -4.26
N SER A 181 3.04 -20.37 -3.01
CA SER A 181 4.36 -20.89 -2.62
C SER A 181 4.25 -21.87 -1.46
N GLY A 182 5.16 -22.84 -1.40
CA GLY A 182 5.23 -23.87 -0.37
C GLY A 182 4.80 -25.27 -0.83
N THR A 183 4.16 -26.00 0.07
CA THR A 183 3.61 -27.34 -0.20
C THR A 183 2.10 -27.37 -0.04
N TRP A 184 1.40 -28.10 -0.91
CA TRP A 184 -0.05 -28.31 -0.88
C TRP A 184 -0.43 -29.67 -1.44
N PRO A 185 -1.62 -30.22 -1.08
CA PRO A 185 -2.07 -31.52 -1.58
C PRO A 185 -2.32 -31.48 -3.10
N SER A 186 -2.07 -32.59 -3.77
CA SER A 186 -2.26 -32.72 -5.23
C SER A 186 -3.69 -32.46 -5.68
N SER A 187 -4.68 -32.72 -4.82
CA SER A 187 -6.10 -32.41 -5.05
C SER A 187 -6.35 -30.93 -5.29
N LEU A 188 -5.56 -30.04 -4.69
CA LEU A 188 -5.67 -28.61 -4.90
C LEU A 188 -5.24 -28.18 -6.32
N ASN A 189 -4.34 -28.93 -6.97
CA ASN A 189 -3.96 -28.66 -8.36
C ASN A 189 -5.18 -28.69 -9.28
N ASP A 190 -6.05 -29.71 -9.12
CA ASP A 190 -7.25 -29.83 -9.93
C ASP A 190 -8.22 -28.67 -9.70
N THR A 191 -8.33 -28.21 -8.46
CA THR A 191 -9.16 -27.06 -8.10
C THR A 191 -8.60 -25.75 -8.68
N LEU A 192 -7.30 -25.54 -8.60
CA LEU A 192 -6.63 -24.36 -9.15
C LEU A 192 -6.67 -24.33 -10.69
N LEU A 193 -6.53 -25.50 -11.34
CA LEU A 193 -6.59 -25.61 -12.80
C LEU A 193 -8.03 -25.52 -13.33
N LYS A 194 -9.01 -25.93 -12.53
CA LYS A 194 -10.43 -25.94 -12.88
C LYS A 194 -11.17 -24.71 -12.37
N ARG A 195 -10.48 -23.66 -11.94
CA ARG A 195 -11.14 -22.39 -11.56
C ARG A 195 -12.10 -22.01 -12.67
N THR A 196 -13.39 -22.01 -12.34
CA THR A 196 -14.47 -21.84 -13.33
C THR A 196 -14.60 -20.40 -13.83
N GLY A 197 -13.92 -19.46 -13.21
CA GLY A 197 -14.04 -18.05 -13.51
C GLY A 197 -15.42 -17.48 -13.17
N GLU A 198 -16.26 -18.22 -12.43
CA GLU A 198 -17.56 -17.71 -11.98
C GLU A 198 -17.34 -16.44 -11.13
N GLY A 199 -18.06 -15.37 -11.48
CA GLY A 199 -17.94 -14.08 -10.82
C GLY A 199 -16.80 -13.20 -11.32
N TRP A 200 -15.81 -13.71 -12.10
CA TRP A 200 -14.75 -12.89 -12.69
C TRP A 200 -15.16 -12.38 -14.07
N GLN A 201 -14.86 -11.11 -14.35
CA GLN A 201 -15.17 -10.46 -15.62
C GLN A 201 -13.99 -10.55 -16.58
N ASP A 202 -14.28 -10.76 -17.86
CA ASP A 202 -13.27 -10.86 -18.91
C ASP A 202 -12.88 -9.48 -19.41
N THR A 203 -12.07 -8.79 -18.61
CA THR A 203 -11.47 -7.51 -19.02
C THR A 203 -9.96 -7.61 -18.82
N THR A 204 -9.23 -7.21 -19.86
CA THR A 204 -7.75 -7.21 -19.84
C THR A 204 -7.18 -5.88 -19.38
N ASP A 205 -8.02 -4.88 -19.15
CA ASP A 205 -7.58 -3.54 -18.84
C ASP A 205 -7.27 -3.42 -17.34
N ALA A 206 -5.98 -3.31 -17.02
CA ALA A 206 -5.56 -2.80 -15.73
C ALA A 206 -5.94 -1.31 -15.64
N PRO A 207 -6.26 -0.78 -14.45
CA PRO A 207 -6.43 0.65 -14.30
C PRO A 207 -5.16 1.35 -14.80
N PRO A 208 -5.31 2.46 -15.54
CA PRO A 208 -4.14 3.23 -15.92
C PRO A 208 -3.43 3.73 -14.65
N PRO A 209 -2.10 3.85 -14.68
CA PRO A 209 -1.39 4.48 -13.58
C PRO A 209 -1.97 5.88 -13.33
N PRO A 210 -2.04 6.33 -12.07
CA PRO A 210 -2.61 7.63 -11.76
C PRO A 210 -1.89 8.73 -12.54
N PRO A 211 -2.62 9.70 -13.09
CA PRO A 211 -2.01 10.80 -13.81
C PRO A 211 -1.13 11.61 -12.87
N MET A 212 0.07 11.91 -13.32
CA MET A 212 0.96 12.80 -12.62
C MET A 212 0.72 14.23 -13.11
N HIS A 213 0.34 15.13 -12.21
CA HIS A 213 0.09 16.54 -12.51
C HIS A 213 1.27 17.45 -12.14
N TRP A 214 2.41 16.86 -11.74
CA TRP A 214 3.57 17.65 -11.37
C TRP A 214 4.30 18.19 -12.60
N THR A 215 4.42 19.50 -12.65
CA THR A 215 5.33 20.20 -13.56
C THR A 215 6.41 20.86 -12.73
N PRO A 216 7.71 20.59 -13.00
CA PRO A 216 8.78 21.24 -12.27
C PRO A 216 8.66 22.75 -12.45
N ASN A 217 8.42 23.48 -11.38
CA ASN A 217 8.68 24.91 -11.35
C ASN A 217 10.18 25.08 -11.07
N GLY A 218 10.90 25.86 -11.89
CA GLY A 218 12.35 25.94 -11.84
C GLY A 218 12.94 26.37 -10.48
N ASP A 219 12.13 26.95 -9.59
CA ASP A 219 12.54 27.41 -8.26
C ASP A 219 12.15 26.44 -7.11
N GLY A 220 11.48 25.32 -7.42
CA GLY A 220 10.92 24.38 -6.44
C GLY A 220 9.75 24.99 -5.64
N ASP A 221 8.83 24.13 -5.20
CA ASP A 221 7.72 24.52 -4.34
C ASP A 221 8.07 24.22 -2.89
N LEU A 222 7.81 25.15 -1.98
CA LEU A 222 8.00 24.98 -0.54
C LEU A 222 6.66 25.09 0.17
N VAL A 223 6.29 24.07 0.94
CA VAL A 223 5.16 24.09 1.86
C VAL A 223 5.68 23.97 3.28
N MET A 224 5.17 24.81 4.17
CA MET A 224 5.46 24.76 5.59
C MET A 224 4.16 24.58 6.38
N GLN A 225 4.12 23.59 7.25
CA GLN A 225 3.04 23.36 8.19
C GLN A 225 3.57 23.54 9.61
N SER A 226 2.96 24.45 10.37
CA SER A 226 3.28 24.61 11.79
C SER A 226 2.45 23.64 12.61
N ILE A 227 3.12 22.91 13.51
CA ILE A 227 2.51 21.99 14.47
C ILE A 227 3.13 22.22 15.85
N ASP A 228 2.42 21.85 16.90
CA ASP A 228 2.90 21.97 18.28
C ASP A 228 3.85 20.80 18.62
N THR A 229 5.11 20.94 18.22
CA THR A 229 6.16 19.95 18.45
C THR A 229 7.54 20.62 18.51
N GLU A 230 8.47 19.99 19.22
CA GLU A 230 9.88 20.42 19.26
C GLU A 230 10.68 19.95 18.03
N GLN A 231 10.11 19.07 17.22
CA GLN A 231 10.76 18.50 16.03
C GLN A 231 10.34 19.21 14.75
N VAL A 232 11.31 19.36 13.84
CA VAL A 232 11.09 19.80 12.46
C VAL A 232 11.40 18.64 11.55
N VAL A 233 10.43 18.17 10.76
CA VAL A 233 10.64 17.19 9.72
C VAL A 233 10.80 17.90 8.39
N LEU A 234 11.90 17.62 7.73
CA LEU A 234 12.26 18.18 6.42
C LEU A 234 12.17 17.08 5.37
N MET A 235 11.50 17.37 4.26
CA MET A 235 11.41 16.48 3.10
C MET A 235 11.81 17.21 1.83
N LEU A 236 12.73 16.62 1.07
CA LEU A 236 13.22 17.12 -0.21
C LEU A 236 13.13 16.00 -1.24
N GLY A 237 12.45 16.23 -2.36
CA GLY A 237 12.32 15.19 -3.36
C GLY A 237 11.49 15.59 -4.56
N GLN A 238 11.38 14.66 -5.49
CA GLN A 238 10.57 14.78 -6.72
C GLN A 238 10.02 13.42 -7.13
N PRO A 239 9.01 13.39 -8.00
CA PRO A 239 8.59 12.16 -8.67
C PRO A 239 9.68 11.65 -9.60
N CYS A 240 9.80 10.33 -9.66
CA CYS A 240 10.73 9.63 -10.54
C CYS A 240 9.99 8.62 -11.42
N CYS A 241 10.73 7.65 -11.97
CA CYS A 241 10.19 6.63 -12.84
C CYS A 241 9.29 5.62 -12.10
N ALA A 242 8.43 4.96 -12.86
CA ALA A 242 7.63 3.84 -12.39
C ALA A 242 8.50 2.59 -12.12
N TYR A 243 7.96 1.67 -11.34
CA TYR A 243 8.54 0.34 -11.13
C TYR A 243 8.78 -0.38 -12.47
N GLY A 244 9.94 -0.99 -12.61
CA GLY A 244 10.31 -1.71 -13.83
C GLY A 244 10.81 -0.84 -14.98
N HIS A 245 10.91 0.48 -14.79
CA HIS A 245 11.64 1.37 -15.71
C HIS A 245 13.14 0.98 -15.72
N PRO A 246 13.86 1.15 -16.85
CA PRO A 246 15.31 0.85 -16.90
C PRO A 246 16.14 1.49 -15.78
N ASP A 247 15.76 2.67 -15.33
CA ASP A 247 16.45 3.40 -14.27
C ASP A 247 15.97 3.06 -12.84
N ASP A 248 14.88 2.29 -12.67
CA ASP A 248 14.31 1.96 -11.35
C ASP A 248 15.32 1.27 -10.44
N LEU A 249 16.10 0.33 -11.00
CA LEU A 249 17.13 -0.38 -10.21
C LEU A 249 18.24 0.56 -9.75
N ALA A 250 18.66 1.49 -10.60
CA ALA A 250 19.68 2.50 -10.24
C ALA A 250 19.18 3.41 -9.11
N LEU A 251 17.90 3.86 -9.18
CA LEU A 251 17.28 4.66 -8.12
C LEU A 251 17.15 3.89 -6.80
N ARG A 252 16.87 2.59 -6.83
CA ARG A 252 16.84 1.74 -5.62
C ARG A 252 18.21 1.60 -4.97
N LEU A 253 19.27 1.43 -5.79
CA LEU A 253 20.63 1.41 -5.28
C LEU A 253 21.02 2.76 -4.69
N LEU A 254 20.63 3.85 -5.33
CA LEU A 254 20.84 5.20 -4.85
C LEU A 254 20.11 5.46 -3.53
N GLN A 255 18.86 5.05 -3.43
CA GLN A 255 18.08 5.10 -2.17
C GLN A 255 18.83 4.37 -1.03
N CYS A 256 19.31 3.16 -1.29
CA CYS A 256 20.09 2.41 -0.31
C CYS A 256 21.38 3.14 0.10
N HIS A 257 22.13 3.66 -0.87
CA HIS A 257 23.35 4.42 -0.61
C HIS A 257 23.09 5.66 0.24
N LEU A 258 22.02 6.38 -0.05
CA LEU A 258 21.66 7.62 0.64
C LEU A 258 21.11 7.38 2.03
N GLY A 259 20.18 6.42 2.22
CA GLY A 259 19.33 6.38 3.40
C GLY A 259 19.25 5.05 4.14
N SER A 260 19.95 3.98 3.69
CA SER A 260 19.78 2.68 4.35
C SER A 260 20.95 2.36 5.29
N GLY A 261 20.64 2.36 6.61
CA GLY A 261 21.58 1.95 7.65
C GLY A 261 22.63 2.99 8.03
N MET A 262 23.44 2.66 9.02
CA MET A 262 24.42 3.59 9.62
C MET A 262 25.57 3.98 8.69
N SER A 263 25.85 3.21 7.68
CA SER A 263 26.89 3.52 6.68
C SER A 263 26.40 4.39 5.52
N SER A 264 25.11 4.74 5.50
CA SER A 264 24.52 5.57 4.45
C SER A 264 25.05 7.00 4.48
N LEU A 265 25.00 7.68 3.32
CA LEU A 265 25.54 9.03 3.18
C LEU A 265 24.84 10.03 4.10
N LEU A 266 23.49 10.01 4.16
CA LEU A 266 22.73 10.94 5.01
C LEU A 266 22.99 10.67 6.49
N PHE A 267 23.05 9.39 6.91
CA PHE A 267 23.33 9.07 8.30
C PHE A 267 24.68 9.61 8.75
N ARG A 268 25.76 9.35 7.98
CA ARG A 268 27.09 9.85 8.29
C ARG A 268 27.11 11.38 8.31
N ARG A 269 26.64 12.02 7.23
CA ARG A 269 26.69 13.47 7.08
C ARG A 269 25.86 14.23 8.12
N LEU A 270 24.57 13.88 8.28
CA LEU A 270 23.68 14.67 9.12
C LEU A 270 23.74 14.26 10.59
N ARG A 271 23.95 12.97 10.87
CA ARG A 271 23.89 12.46 12.24
C ARG A 271 25.28 12.34 12.87
N GLU A 272 26.29 11.78 12.19
CA GLU A 272 27.62 11.58 12.75
C GLU A 272 28.50 12.82 12.66
N ASP A 273 28.67 13.38 11.44
CA ASP A 273 29.60 14.47 11.22
C ASP A 273 29.08 15.81 11.77
N HIS A 274 27.78 16.11 11.62
CA HIS A 274 27.19 17.37 12.02
C HIS A 274 26.27 17.29 13.25
N GLY A 275 25.77 16.11 13.62
CA GLY A 275 24.91 15.91 14.77
C GLY A 275 23.59 16.69 14.71
N VAL A 276 23.06 16.97 13.52
CA VAL A 276 21.89 17.87 13.33
C VAL A 276 20.57 17.13 13.19
N ALA A 277 20.58 15.80 13.00
CA ALA A 277 19.36 15.05 12.76
C ALA A 277 19.28 13.79 13.64
N TYR A 278 18.04 13.46 14.08
CA TYR A 278 17.74 12.26 14.87
C TYR A 278 17.36 11.08 13.97
N ASP A 279 16.57 11.34 12.94
CA ASP A 279 16.15 10.38 11.94
C ASP A 279 16.47 10.93 10.55
N VAL A 280 16.98 10.08 9.68
CA VAL A 280 17.36 10.44 8.30
C VAL A 280 17.12 9.24 7.39
N GLY A 281 16.72 9.51 6.17
CA GLY A 281 16.55 8.45 5.19
C GLY A 281 16.23 8.94 3.79
N ALA A 282 16.07 7.96 2.91
CA ALA A 282 15.60 8.16 1.54
C ALA A 282 14.43 7.18 1.28
N HIS A 283 13.35 7.68 0.71
CA HIS A 283 12.13 6.94 0.43
C HIS A 283 11.90 6.86 -1.08
N HIS A 284 11.86 5.63 -1.62
CA HIS A 284 11.56 5.34 -3.02
C HIS A 284 10.79 4.02 -3.12
N PRO A 285 9.46 4.02 -2.90
CA PRO A 285 8.64 2.84 -2.98
C PRO A 285 8.41 2.42 -4.43
N ALA A 286 8.15 1.13 -4.64
CA ALA A 286 7.67 0.66 -5.94
C ALA A 286 6.26 1.21 -6.21
N ARG A 287 6.08 1.85 -7.39
CA ARG A 287 4.79 2.38 -7.85
C ARG A 287 4.58 2.06 -9.31
N ALA A 288 3.33 1.79 -9.70
CA ALA A 288 2.96 1.57 -11.09
C ALA A 288 3.08 2.85 -11.93
N GLY A 289 2.89 4.00 -11.33
CA GLY A 289 3.14 5.32 -11.90
C GLY A 289 4.43 5.94 -11.41
N ALA A 290 4.57 7.26 -11.58
CA ALA A 290 5.74 8.01 -11.15
C ALA A 290 5.93 7.93 -9.62
N ALA A 291 6.93 7.18 -9.19
CA ALA A 291 7.23 6.94 -7.79
C ALA A 291 7.89 8.17 -7.13
N PRO A 292 7.64 8.45 -5.85
CA PRO A 292 8.38 9.46 -5.12
C PRO A 292 9.84 9.03 -4.93
N PHE A 293 10.78 10.00 -5.03
CA PHE A 293 12.14 9.88 -4.52
C PHE A 293 12.36 11.03 -3.56
N VAL A 294 12.41 10.74 -2.25
CA VAL A 294 12.37 11.75 -1.19
C VAL A 294 13.47 11.48 -0.19
N LEU A 295 14.28 12.48 0.09
CA LEU A 295 15.19 12.54 1.24
C LEU A 295 14.42 13.16 2.42
N HIS A 296 14.59 12.63 3.60
CA HIS A 296 13.99 13.19 4.80
C HIS A 296 14.99 13.26 5.96
N ALA A 297 14.76 14.22 6.83
CA ALA A 297 15.48 14.34 8.09
C ALA A 297 14.58 14.94 9.18
N SER A 298 14.70 14.42 10.40
CA SER A 298 14.09 14.99 11.61
C SER A 298 15.14 15.71 12.43
N SER A 299 14.90 16.99 12.75
CA SER A 299 15.85 17.88 13.42
C SER A 299 15.15 18.73 14.49
N SER A 300 15.89 19.52 15.24
CA SER A 300 15.34 20.57 16.09
C SER A 300 15.12 21.85 15.26
N ALA A 301 14.23 22.74 15.72
CA ALA A 301 13.97 24.02 15.06
C ALA A 301 15.26 24.85 14.86
N GLU A 302 16.15 24.86 15.86
CA GLU A 302 17.41 25.61 15.82
C GLU A 302 18.37 25.12 14.74
N ARG A 303 18.30 23.84 14.35
CA ARG A 303 19.20 23.21 13.38
C ARG A 303 18.55 22.96 12.03
N ALA A 304 17.29 23.31 11.86
CA ALA A 304 16.51 23.04 10.66
C ALA A 304 17.14 23.64 9.38
N GLU A 305 17.63 24.88 9.45
CA GLU A 305 18.28 25.55 8.32
C GLU A 305 19.54 24.82 7.87
N LEU A 306 20.41 24.44 8.82
CA LEU A 306 21.63 23.68 8.51
C LEU A 306 21.26 22.30 7.96
N THR A 307 20.26 21.62 8.54
CA THR A 307 19.80 20.33 8.08
C THR A 307 19.28 20.39 6.64
N LEU A 308 18.47 21.41 6.31
CA LEU A 308 17.97 21.64 4.96
C LEU A 308 19.12 21.89 3.98
N SER A 309 20.10 22.69 4.35
CA SER A 309 21.31 22.97 3.53
C SER A 309 22.07 21.67 3.23
N LEU A 310 22.27 20.81 4.24
CA LEU A 310 22.95 19.52 4.07
C LEU A 310 22.13 18.53 3.20
N LEU A 311 20.80 18.52 3.30
CA LEU A 311 19.94 17.75 2.41
C LEU A 311 20.08 18.23 0.97
N HIS A 312 20.05 19.55 0.73
CA HIS A 312 20.26 20.14 -0.60
C HIS A 312 21.63 19.80 -1.15
N GLN A 313 22.67 19.92 -0.34
CA GLN A 313 24.01 19.53 -0.77
C GLN A 313 24.08 18.05 -1.16
N SER A 314 23.47 17.18 -0.34
CA SER A 314 23.41 15.74 -0.63
C SER A 314 22.63 15.44 -1.92
N TRP A 315 21.59 16.21 -2.21
CA TRP A 315 20.82 16.09 -3.45
C TRP A 315 21.63 16.50 -4.68
N HIS A 316 22.34 17.64 -4.61
CA HIS A 316 23.15 18.15 -5.74
C HIS A 316 24.37 17.30 -6.05
N GLU A 317 24.91 16.57 -5.08
CA GLU A 317 26.02 15.64 -5.32
C GLU A 317 25.58 14.38 -6.12
N LEU A 318 24.26 14.18 -6.34
CA LEU A 318 23.73 13.09 -7.15
C LEU A 318 23.66 13.44 -8.65
N SER A 319 23.80 14.70 -9.00
CA SER A 319 23.77 15.21 -10.37
C SER A 319 25.20 15.44 -10.87
#